data_8024ca06c48e0e3178287451be4f2d71
#
_entry.id   8024ca06c48e0e3178287451be4f2d71
#
_cell.length_a   1.000
_cell.length_b   1.000
_cell.length_c   1.000
_cell.angle_alpha   90.00
_cell.angle_beta   90.00
_cell.angle_gamma   90.00
#
_symmetry.space_group_name_H-M   'P 1'
#
loop_
_entity.id
_entity.type
_entity.pdbx_description
1 polymer ?
#
loop_
_entity_poly.entity_id
_entity_poly.type
_entity_poly.pdbx_seq_one_letter_code
_entity_poly.pdbx_strand_id
1 'polypeptide(L)'
;MAGLHSTLNMLIRFWEHSSEPWGAKDHESRFIFLNKTLRKMLYLPDDFAVEGRLDEELPCHFSEYQDCFQAHDRKVERIRDRVTALEIHPWKNMPYLSPWFFDKFPLIADDGSVRGTFFHGRPVENIILTSLNKIKIPTSLVFTPPSKIFSEREWEIIFYLLHTYSVKEIAHRIGLSQRTVGNYVQSMYEKIGVNNKRGLIEYCHDNNINNYIPQSFFKRCESMPLSDNQ
;
A
#
# COMPACT_ATOMS: atom_id res chain seq x y z
N MET A 1 21.34 15.51 26.35
CA MET A 1 20.97 14.11 26.15
C MET A 1 19.78 13.64 27.00
N ALA A 2 19.57 14.17 28.20
CA ALA A 2 18.45 13.74 29.06
C ALA A 2 17.02 14.10 28.52
N GLY A 3 16.86 15.23 27.84
CA GLY A 3 15.55 15.68 27.33
C GLY A 3 14.96 14.81 26.23
N LEU A 4 15.77 14.45 25.21
CA LEU A 4 15.31 13.62 24.08
C LEU A 4 14.88 12.20 24.56
N HIS A 5 15.60 11.62 25.51
CA HIS A 5 15.22 10.32 26.10
C HIS A 5 13.90 10.41 26.88
N SER A 6 13.64 11.50 27.58
CA SER A 6 12.38 11.68 28.32
C SER A 6 11.18 11.82 27.36
N THR A 7 11.31 12.63 26.31
CA THR A 7 10.25 12.87 25.32
C THR A 7 9.97 11.61 24.50
N LEU A 8 11.02 10.93 24.03
CA LEU A 8 10.88 9.69 23.26
C LEU A 8 10.22 8.59 24.12
N ASN A 9 10.60 8.47 25.38
CA ASN A 9 9.97 7.51 26.30
C ASN A 9 8.48 7.79 26.53
N MET A 10 8.07 9.05 26.55
CA MET A 10 6.64 9.41 26.65
C MET A 10 5.89 9.02 25.38
N LEU A 11 6.45 9.30 24.20
CA LEU A 11 5.88 8.88 22.91
C LEU A 11 5.80 7.36 22.78
N ILE A 12 6.85 6.64 23.18
CA ILE A 12 6.86 5.17 23.18
C ILE A 12 5.72 4.62 24.05
N ARG A 13 5.51 5.18 25.25
CA ARG A 13 4.38 4.76 26.11
C ARG A 13 3.02 5.01 25.45
N PHE A 14 2.85 6.12 24.75
CA PHE A 14 1.63 6.42 24.00
C PHE A 14 1.44 5.40 22.86
N TRP A 15 2.47 5.16 22.05
CA TRP A 15 2.40 4.23 20.92
C TRP A 15 2.17 2.79 21.36
N GLU A 16 2.75 2.37 22.50
CA GLU A 16 2.59 1.01 23.01
C GLU A 16 1.14 0.66 23.36
N HIS A 17 0.34 1.65 23.72
CA HIS A 17 -1.08 1.47 24.02
C HIS A 17 -1.99 1.70 22.81
N SER A 18 -1.43 2.05 21.66
CA SER A 18 -2.19 2.26 20.43
C SER A 18 -2.59 0.94 19.77
N SER A 19 -3.82 0.88 19.28
CA SER A 19 -4.29 -0.20 18.41
C SER A 19 -3.76 -0.10 16.97
N GLU A 20 -3.13 1.02 16.62
CA GLU A 20 -2.52 1.26 15.32
C GLU A 20 -1.03 0.88 15.33
N PRO A 21 -0.47 0.46 14.17
CA PRO A 21 0.94 0.12 14.08
C PRO A 21 1.84 1.35 14.13
N TRP A 22 2.75 1.40 15.10
CA TRP A 22 3.75 2.44 15.31
C TRP A 22 5.15 1.88 15.43
N GLY A 23 6.12 2.60 14.89
CA GLY A 23 7.53 2.28 15.05
C GLY A 23 8.43 3.50 14.95
N ALA A 24 9.70 3.30 15.34
CA ALA A 24 10.75 4.31 15.23
C ALA A 24 12.06 3.65 14.81
N LYS A 25 12.85 4.37 14.04
CA LYS A 25 14.19 3.98 13.57
C LYS A 25 15.17 5.12 13.78
N ASP A 26 16.45 4.78 13.97
CA ASP A 26 17.52 5.75 14.00
C ASP A 26 17.93 6.20 12.58
N HIS A 27 18.93 7.05 12.49
CA HIS A 27 19.47 7.58 11.23
C HIS A 27 20.18 6.52 10.36
N GLU A 28 20.48 5.35 10.93
CA GLU A 28 21.00 4.17 10.20
C GLU A 28 19.86 3.23 9.75
N SER A 29 18.60 3.62 9.95
CA SER A 29 17.38 2.83 9.73
C SER A 29 17.29 1.57 10.62
N ARG A 30 17.98 1.57 11.76
CA ARG A 30 17.84 0.53 12.77
C ARG A 30 16.65 0.80 13.65
N PHE A 31 15.91 -0.22 13.97
CA PHE A 31 14.75 -0.09 14.84
C PHE A 31 15.12 0.38 16.26
N ILE A 32 14.50 1.44 16.71
CA ILE A 32 14.52 1.90 18.09
C ILE A 32 13.37 1.26 18.86
N PHE A 33 12.20 1.11 18.17
CA PHE A 33 10.98 0.66 18.80
C PHE A 33 9.96 0.16 17.75
N LEU A 34 9.22 -0.88 18.12
CA LEU A 34 7.98 -1.30 17.44
C LEU A 34 6.92 -1.60 18.51
N ASN A 35 5.71 -1.06 18.36
CA ASN A 35 4.63 -1.39 19.28
C ASN A 35 4.07 -2.81 19.01
N LYS A 36 3.28 -3.33 19.96
CA LYS A 36 2.68 -4.67 19.86
C LYS A 36 1.85 -4.88 18.60
N THR A 37 1.14 -3.85 18.13
CA THR A 37 0.31 -3.93 16.95
C THR A 37 1.16 -4.15 15.70
N LEU A 38 2.25 -3.39 15.53
CA LEU A 38 3.15 -3.55 14.40
C LEU A 38 3.93 -4.86 14.46
N ARG A 39 4.39 -5.29 15.64
CA ARG A 39 5.05 -6.59 15.83
C ARG A 39 4.16 -7.75 15.36
N LYS A 40 2.87 -7.73 15.74
CA LYS A 40 1.89 -8.72 15.27
C LYS A 40 1.67 -8.66 13.75
N MET A 41 1.63 -7.46 13.20
CA MET A 41 1.47 -7.23 11.76
C MET A 41 2.65 -7.77 10.96
N LEU A 42 3.87 -7.66 11.50
CA LEU A 42 5.11 -8.18 10.92
C LEU A 42 5.39 -9.66 11.25
N TYR A 43 4.51 -10.34 11.97
CA TYR A 43 4.68 -11.74 12.40
C TYR A 43 5.90 -12.00 13.28
N LEU A 44 6.39 -11.00 13.98
CA LEU A 44 7.53 -11.16 14.85
C LEU A 44 7.16 -12.01 16.07
N PRO A 45 8.03 -12.94 16.52
CA PRO A 45 7.87 -13.62 17.80
C PRO A 45 7.81 -12.60 18.95
N ASP A 46 7.06 -12.91 20.00
CA ASP A 46 6.87 -11.99 21.13
C ASP A 46 8.19 -11.68 21.85
N ASP A 47 9.11 -12.63 21.89
CA ASP A 47 10.45 -12.55 22.52
C ASP A 47 11.54 -12.03 21.56
N PHE A 48 11.21 -11.71 20.30
CA PHE A 48 12.20 -11.26 19.35
C PHE A 48 12.66 -9.83 19.68
N ALA A 49 13.95 -9.67 20.00
CA ALA A 49 14.55 -8.35 20.22
C ALA A 49 14.75 -7.63 18.90
N VAL A 50 13.98 -6.55 18.67
CA VAL A 50 13.97 -5.77 17.43
C VAL A 50 14.93 -4.59 17.46
N GLU A 51 15.23 -4.08 18.64
CA GLU A 51 16.06 -2.90 18.84
C GLU A 51 17.46 -3.09 18.25
N GLY A 52 17.93 -2.11 17.49
CA GLY A 52 19.24 -2.10 16.83
C GLY A 52 19.30 -2.91 15.54
N ARG A 53 18.24 -3.61 15.14
CA ARG A 53 18.21 -4.40 13.90
C ARG A 53 17.75 -3.57 12.70
N LEU A 54 18.22 -3.98 11.52
CA LEU A 54 17.73 -3.52 10.22
C LEU A 54 16.49 -4.34 9.79
N ASP A 55 15.77 -3.86 8.77
CA ASP A 55 14.62 -4.59 8.21
C ASP A 55 15.01 -5.98 7.70
N GLU A 56 16.17 -6.13 7.06
CA GLU A 56 16.66 -7.41 6.52
C GLU A 56 16.97 -8.45 7.62
N GLU A 57 17.18 -8.01 8.85
CA GLU A 57 17.47 -8.88 9.99
C GLU A 57 16.18 -9.38 10.68
N LEU A 58 15.01 -8.94 10.23
CA LEU A 58 13.74 -9.41 10.77
C LEU A 58 13.38 -10.79 10.23
N PRO A 59 12.89 -11.72 11.07
CA PRO A 59 12.51 -13.07 10.65
C PRO A 59 11.14 -13.07 9.96
N CYS A 60 10.97 -12.25 8.94
CA CYS A 60 9.71 -12.13 8.20
C CYS A 60 9.99 -11.75 6.74
N HIS A 61 9.00 -11.95 5.86
CA HIS A 61 9.16 -11.66 4.43
C HIS A 61 9.31 -10.16 4.11
N PHE A 62 9.05 -9.27 5.06
CA PHE A 62 9.27 -7.83 4.88
C PHE A 62 10.75 -7.45 4.82
N SER A 63 11.64 -8.34 5.24
CA SER A 63 13.10 -8.16 5.12
C SER A 63 13.56 -7.91 3.68
N GLU A 64 12.84 -8.44 2.68
CA GLU A 64 13.16 -8.25 1.26
C GLU A 64 12.96 -6.81 0.76
N TYR A 65 12.24 -5.97 1.51
CA TYR A 65 11.86 -4.59 1.12
C TYR A 65 12.69 -3.53 1.81
N GLN A 66 13.78 -3.91 2.48
CA GLN A 66 14.66 -3.00 3.19
C GLN A 66 15.03 -1.77 2.39
N ASP A 67 15.44 -1.94 1.13
CA ASP A 67 15.88 -0.82 0.28
C ASP A 67 14.77 0.23 0.10
N CYS A 68 13.52 -0.22 -0.07
CA CYS A 68 12.36 0.66 -0.19
C CYS A 68 12.11 1.41 1.13
N PHE A 69 12.18 0.71 2.26
CA PHE A 69 11.94 1.30 3.56
C PHE A 69 13.03 2.31 3.94
N GLN A 70 14.29 2.00 3.65
CA GLN A 70 15.41 2.92 3.86
C GLN A 70 15.35 4.12 2.93
N ALA A 71 14.98 3.94 1.66
CA ALA A 71 14.78 5.06 0.74
C ALA A 71 13.69 6.02 1.25
N HIS A 72 12.62 5.48 1.86
CA HIS A 72 11.58 6.29 2.50
C HIS A 72 12.13 7.03 3.73
N ASP A 73 12.93 6.38 4.59
CA ASP A 73 13.59 7.03 5.73
C ASP A 73 14.48 8.18 5.26
N ARG A 74 15.37 7.94 4.26
CA ARG A 74 16.25 9.00 3.71
C ARG A 74 15.47 10.17 3.11
N LYS A 75 14.32 9.91 2.48
CA LYS A 75 13.47 10.97 1.95
C LYS A 75 12.92 11.86 3.06
N VAL A 76 12.41 11.26 4.14
CA VAL A 76 11.90 11.99 5.32
C VAL A 76 12.99 12.83 5.96
N GLU A 77 14.17 12.27 6.18
CA GLU A 77 15.30 12.97 6.77
C GLU A 77 15.74 14.18 5.94
N ARG A 78 15.76 14.02 4.61
CA ARG A 78 16.14 15.10 3.68
C ARG A 78 15.10 16.21 3.63
N ILE A 79 13.82 15.88 3.54
CA ILE A 79 12.71 16.85 3.45
C ILE A 79 12.45 17.48 4.81
N ARG A 80 12.74 16.77 5.91
CA ARG A 80 12.50 17.18 7.30
C ARG A 80 11.01 17.43 7.59
N ASP A 81 10.16 16.72 6.89
CA ASP A 81 8.71 16.76 7.03
C ASP A 81 8.12 15.38 6.79
N ARG A 82 6.82 15.24 7.00
CA ARG A 82 6.10 13.99 6.75
C ARG A 82 6.23 13.55 5.28
N VAL A 83 6.50 12.28 5.08
CA VAL A 83 6.36 11.62 3.79
C VAL A 83 5.43 10.42 3.96
N THR A 84 4.40 10.36 3.14
CA THR A 84 3.47 9.22 3.09
C THR A 84 3.88 8.26 1.98
N ALA A 85 3.92 6.97 2.28
CA ALA A 85 4.06 5.91 1.28
C ALA A 85 2.82 5.01 1.29
N LEU A 86 2.43 4.53 0.12
CA LEU A 86 1.47 3.46 -0.03
C LEU A 86 2.25 2.14 -0.04
N GLU A 87 2.02 1.33 0.98
CA GLU A 87 2.64 0.02 1.16
C GLU A 87 1.62 -1.07 0.86
N ILE A 88 1.94 -1.97 -0.06
CA ILE A 88 1.04 -3.05 -0.46
C ILE A 88 1.71 -4.38 -0.22
N HIS A 89 1.33 -5.01 0.88
CA HIS A 89 1.94 -6.26 1.35
C HIS A 89 0.88 -7.28 1.77
N PRO A 90 1.21 -8.59 1.78
CA PRO A 90 0.38 -9.60 2.43
C PRO A 90 0.55 -9.50 3.96
N TRP A 91 -0.40 -8.82 4.62
CA TRP A 91 -0.40 -8.70 6.08
C TRP A 91 -1.00 -9.95 6.74
N LYS A 92 -0.69 -10.16 8.02
CA LYS A 92 -1.15 -11.32 8.79
C LYS A 92 -2.67 -11.52 8.68
N ASN A 93 -3.08 -12.76 8.41
CA ASN A 93 -4.48 -13.20 8.31
C ASN A 93 -5.29 -12.57 7.15
N MET A 94 -4.64 -11.86 6.24
CA MET A 94 -5.29 -11.40 5.03
C MET A 94 -4.83 -12.26 3.85
N PRO A 95 -5.74 -13.02 3.21
CA PRO A 95 -5.40 -13.85 2.05
C PRO A 95 -5.10 -13.01 0.81
N TYR A 96 -5.17 -11.68 0.93
CA TYR A 96 -5.00 -10.71 -0.14
C TYR A 96 -3.95 -9.68 0.21
N LEU A 97 -3.31 -9.11 -0.81
CA LEU A 97 -2.50 -7.91 -0.65
C LEU A 97 -3.39 -6.80 -0.10
N SER A 98 -3.00 -6.24 1.00
CA SER A 98 -3.75 -5.16 1.66
C SER A 98 -2.93 -3.88 1.63
N PRO A 99 -3.49 -2.79 1.07
CA PRO A 99 -2.80 -1.52 1.02
C PRO A 99 -2.89 -0.81 2.37
N TRP A 100 -1.76 -0.21 2.75
CA TRP A 100 -1.63 0.62 3.93
C TRP A 100 -0.92 1.91 3.58
N PHE A 101 -1.33 3.01 4.15
CA PHE A 101 -0.51 4.21 4.16
C PHE A 101 0.43 4.14 5.37
N PHE A 102 1.72 4.35 5.10
CA PHE A 102 2.70 4.60 6.14
C PHE A 102 3.16 6.04 6.06
N ASP A 103 2.78 6.79 7.07
CA ASP A 103 3.26 8.15 7.28
C ASP A 103 4.54 8.07 8.11
N LYS A 104 5.65 8.57 7.56
CA LYS A 104 6.92 8.70 8.26
C LYS A 104 7.22 10.15 8.56
N PHE A 105 7.76 10.41 9.74
CA PHE A 105 8.08 11.75 10.25
C PHE A 105 9.52 11.79 10.73
N PRO A 106 10.22 12.93 10.63
CA PRO A 106 11.56 13.05 11.15
C PRO A 106 11.57 13.09 12.68
N LEU A 107 12.48 12.36 13.30
CA LEU A 107 12.79 12.45 14.71
C LEU A 107 13.83 13.55 14.90
N ILE A 108 13.39 14.73 15.30
CA ILE A 108 14.24 15.92 15.44
C ILE A 108 14.65 16.09 16.90
N ALA A 109 15.96 16.20 17.14
CA ALA A 109 16.51 16.49 18.46
C ALA A 109 16.45 17.99 18.82
N ASP A 110 16.68 18.31 20.10
CA ASP A 110 16.64 19.68 20.60
C ASP A 110 17.64 20.62 19.90
N ASP A 111 18.76 20.07 19.38
CA ASP A 111 19.77 20.79 18.60
C ASP A 111 19.35 21.01 17.13
N GLY A 112 18.15 20.57 16.77
CA GLY A 112 17.62 20.63 15.43
C GLY A 112 18.15 19.55 14.47
N SER A 113 19.02 18.63 14.92
CA SER A 113 19.49 17.54 14.08
C SER A 113 18.43 16.46 13.93
N VAL A 114 18.37 15.82 12.76
CA VAL A 114 17.53 14.63 12.53
C VAL A 114 18.27 13.42 13.09
N ARG A 115 17.61 12.65 13.94
CA ARG A 115 18.17 11.46 14.63
C ARG A 115 17.58 10.17 14.13
N GLY A 116 16.68 10.22 13.16
CA GLY A 116 15.98 9.09 12.58
C GLY A 116 14.56 9.44 12.18
N THR A 117 13.71 8.44 12.18
CA THR A 117 12.30 8.57 11.80
C THR A 117 11.40 7.86 12.79
N PHE A 118 10.18 8.34 12.94
CA PHE A 118 9.09 7.52 13.50
C PHE A 118 7.98 7.41 12.47
N PHE A 119 7.21 6.33 12.56
CA PHE A 119 6.24 6.04 11.52
C PHE A 119 4.98 5.41 12.08
N HIS A 120 3.90 5.61 11.35
CA HIS A 120 2.56 5.17 11.66
C HIS A 120 1.91 4.56 10.44
N GLY A 121 1.33 3.37 10.61
CA GLY A 121 0.57 2.71 9.58
C GLY A 121 -0.93 2.88 9.78
N ARG A 122 -1.66 3.12 8.71
CA ARG A 122 -3.13 3.12 8.69
C ARG A 122 -3.65 2.37 7.47
N PRO A 123 -4.67 1.52 7.60
CA PRO A 123 -5.23 0.82 6.46
C PRO A 123 -5.81 1.81 5.45
N VAL A 124 -5.73 1.47 4.17
CA VAL A 124 -6.49 2.19 3.14
C VAL A 124 -7.93 1.71 3.25
N GLU A 125 -8.69 2.34 4.13
CA GLU A 125 -10.13 2.17 4.20
C GLU A 125 -10.80 2.93 3.06
N ASN A 126 -12.03 2.52 2.70
CA ASN A 126 -12.83 3.24 1.71
C ASN A 126 -13.01 4.70 2.15
N ILE A 127 -12.16 5.57 1.64
CA ILE A 127 -12.34 7.00 1.86
C ILE A 127 -13.52 7.42 1.01
N ILE A 128 -14.69 7.44 1.60
CA ILE A 128 -15.85 8.11 1.02
C ILE A 128 -15.53 9.60 1.04
N LEU A 129 -14.91 10.10 -0.01
CA LEU A 129 -14.78 11.54 -0.27
C LEU A 129 -16.13 12.10 -0.73
N THR A 130 -17.20 11.78 -0.01
CA THR A 130 -18.56 12.28 -0.29
C THR A 130 -18.73 13.77 -0.03
N SER A 131 -17.74 14.44 0.54
CA SER A 131 -17.82 15.89 0.85
C SER A 131 -17.21 16.80 -0.20
N LEU A 132 -16.61 16.28 -1.26
CA LEU A 132 -16.04 17.10 -2.34
C LEU A 132 -16.80 16.88 -3.65
N ASN A 133 -18.01 17.38 -3.71
CA ASN A 133 -18.93 17.34 -4.89
C ASN A 133 -18.38 17.95 -6.19
N LYS A 134 -17.07 18.09 -6.37
CA LYS A 134 -16.47 18.76 -7.55
C LYS A 134 -15.34 18.02 -8.23
N ILE A 135 -14.87 16.87 -7.73
CA ILE A 135 -13.78 16.14 -8.37
C ILE A 135 -14.27 14.72 -8.68
N LYS A 136 -14.34 14.38 -9.96
CA LYS A 136 -14.58 13.01 -10.46
C LYS A 136 -13.31 12.15 -10.29
N ILE A 137 -12.81 12.04 -9.07
CA ILE A 137 -11.78 11.07 -8.73
C ILE A 137 -12.53 9.86 -8.16
N PRO A 138 -12.21 8.63 -8.56
CA PRO A 138 -12.79 7.45 -7.93
C PRO A 138 -12.51 7.50 -6.44
N THR A 139 -13.57 7.51 -5.65
CA THR A 139 -13.57 7.87 -4.23
C THR A 139 -13.07 6.77 -3.30
N SER A 140 -12.73 5.60 -3.83
CA SER A 140 -12.12 4.51 -3.09
C SER A 140 -11.43 3.53 -4.03
N LEU A 141 -10.16 3.23 -3.80
CA LEU A 141 -9.48 2.15 -4.48
C LEU A 141 -9.82 0.83 -3.78
N VAL A 142 -10.23 -0.18 -4.55
CA VAL A 142 -10.53 -1.53 -4.06
C VAL A 142 -9.47 -2.48 -4.60
N PHE A 143 -8.83 -3.24 -3.71
CA PHE A 143 -7.74 -4.15 -4.04
C PHE A 143 -8.14 -5.63 -3.87
N THR A 144 -9.33 -5.87 -3.34
CA THR A 144 -9.93 -7.21 -3.31
C THR A 144 -10.84 -7.37 -4.52
N PRO A 145 -10.78 -8.49 -5.27
CA PRO A 145 -11.70 -8.73 -6.37
C PRO A 145 -13.16 -8.54 -5.93
N PRO A 146 -13.92 -7.66 -6.59
CA PRO A 146 -15.30 -7.34 -6.17
C PRO A 146 -16.24 -8.54 -6.24
N SER A 147 -15.92 -9.52 -7.06
CA SER A 147 -16.68 -10.75 -7.19
C SER A 147 -15.80 -11.91 -7.66
N LYS A 148 -16.33 -13.14 -7.55
CA LYS A 148 -15.68 -14.37 -8.06
C LYS A 148 -16.09 -14.70 -9.51
N ILE A 149 -16.83 -13.83 -10.19
CA ILE A 149 -17.31 -14.05 -11.57
C ILE A 149 -16.14 -14.06 -12.56
N PHE A 150 -15.18 -13.17 -12.35
CA PHE A 150 -14.03 -13.03 -13.22
C PHE A 150 -12.78 -13.63 -12.57
N SER A 151 -11.93 -14.23 -13.40
CA SER A 151 -10.60 -14.67 -13.00
C SER A 151 -9.65 -13.47 -12.81
N GLU A 152 -8.51 -13.67 -12.17
CA GLU A 152 -7.49 -12.63 -11.98
C GLU A 152 -7.06 -11.99 -13.32
N ARG A 153 -6.91 -12.81 -14.36
CA ARG A 153 -6.52 -12.34 -15.69
C ARG A 153 -7.64 -11.53 -16.37
N GLU A 154 -8.90 -11.91 -16.17
CA GLU A 154 -10.04 -11.15 -16.67
C GLU A 154 -10.17 -9.82 -15.92
N TRP A 155 -9.92 -9.78 -14.62
CA TRP A 155 -9.87 -8.56 -13.83
C TRP A 155 -8.80 -7.59 -14.34
N GLU A 156 -7.62 -8.09 -14.70
CA GLU A 156 -6.56 -7.30 -15.28
C GLU A 156 -6.99 -6.68 -16.62
N ILE A 157 -7.64 -7.46 -17.47
CA ILE A 157 -8.15 -6.99 -18.76
C ILE A 157 -9.27 -5.96 -18.58
N ILE A 158 -10.20 -6.19 -17.63
CA ILE A 158 -11.28 -5.23 -17.28
C ILE A 158 -10.66 -3.89 -16.89
N PHE A 159 -9.66 -3.90 -16.01
CA PHE A 159 -8.99 -2.67 -15.60
C PHE A 159 -8.49 -1.86 -16.81
N TYR A 160 -7.78 -2.46 -17.73
CA TYR A 160 -7.31 -1.78 -18.94
C TYR A 160 -8.46 -1.30 -19.84
N LEU A 161 -9.53 -2.09 -19.99
CA LEU A 161 -10.69 -1.70 -20.78
C LEU A 161 -11.42 -0.48 -20.21
N LEU A 162 -11.53 -0.39 -18.89
CA LEU A 162 -12.08 0.77 -18.17
C LEU A 162 -11.21 2.03 -18.37
N HIS A 163 -9.89 1.86 -18.51
CA HIS A 163 -8.94 2.94 -18.78
C HIS A 163 -8.72 3.19 -20.29
N THR A 164 -9.70 2.82 -21.11
CA THR A 164 -9.77 3.11 -22.58
C THR A 164 -8.74 2.40 -23.46
N TYR A 165 -7.93 1.48 -22.92
CA TYR A 165 -6.99 0.71 -23.73
C TYR A 165 -7.72 -0.18 -24.77
N SER A 166 -7.11 -0.31 -25.94
CA SER A 166 -7.54 -1.25 -26.99
C SER A 166 -7.06 -2.67 -26.70
N VAL A 167 -7.72 -3.66 -27.28
CA VAL A 167 -7.31 -5.09 -27.18
C VAL A 167 -5.85 -5.28 -27.62
N LYS A 168 -5.38 -4.54 -28.60
CA LYS A 168 -3.98 -4.58 -29.09
C LYS A 168 -3.01 -4.09 -28.02
N GLU A 169 -3.29 -2.96 -27.40
CA GLU A 169 -2.46 -2.38 -26.34
C GLU A 169 -2.44 -3.25 -25.09
N ILE A 170 -3.60 -3.80 -24.72
CA ILE A 170 -3.72 -4.74 -23.61
C ILE A 170 -2.85 -5.97 -23.88
N ALA A 171 -2.99 -6.58 -25.05
CA ALA A 171 -2.23 -7.76 -25.45
C ALA A 171 -0.72 -7.54 -25.32
N HIS A 172 -0.23 -6.38 -25.80
CA HIS A 172 1.17 -6.00 -25.69
C HIS A 172 1.61 -5.86 -24.21
N ARG A 173 0.80 -5.20 -23.36
CA ARG A 173 1.14 -4.94 -21.94
C ARG A 173 1.19 -6.20 -21.10
N ILE A 174 0.26 -7.14 -21.34
CA ILE A 174 0.16 -8.37 -20.53
C ILE A 174 0.87 -9.58 -21.15
N GLY A 175 1.59 -9.38 -22.26
CA GLY A 175 2.39 -10.42 -22.93
C GLY A 175 1.55 -11.52 -23.57
N LEU A 176 0.37 -11.20 -24.11
CA LEU A 176 -0.53 -12.15 -24.78
C LEU A 176 -0.76 -11.77 -26.25
N SER A 177 -1.31 -12.72 -27.03
CA SER A 177 -1.79 -12.40 -28.37
C SER A 177 -3.10 -11.60 -28.33
N GLN A 178 -3.35 -10.78 -29.35
CA GLN A 178 -4.63 -10.05 -29.48
C GLN A 178 -5.82 -11.02 -29.54
N ARG A 179 -5.65 -12.18 -30.17
CA ARG A 179 -6.67 -13.23 -30.23
C ARG A 179 -6.99 -13.77 -28.85
N THR A 180 -5.96 -14.00 -28.02
CA THR A 180 -6.14 -14.50 -26.64
C THR A 180 -6.90 -13.48 -25.79
N VAL A 181 -6.52 -12.19 -25.87
CA VAL A 181 -7.25 -11.12 -25.15
C VAL A 181 -8.69 -10.99 -25.65
N GLY A 182 -8.90 -11.10 -26.97
CA GLY A 182 -10.25 -11.11 -27.56
C GLY A 182 -11.12 -12.26 -27.02
N ASN A 183 -10.55 -13.46 -26.84
CA ASN A 183 -11.27 -14.59 -26.26
C ASN A 183 -11.65 -14.32 -24.79
N TYR A 184 -10.75 -13.73 -23.99
CA TYR A 184 -11.08 -13.31 -22.62
C TYR A 184 -12.23 -12.31 -22.60
N VAL A 185 -12.17 -11.28 -23.49
CA VAL A 185 -13.23 -10.27 -23.58
C VAL A 185 -14.57 -10.91 -23.92
N GLN A 186 -14.60 -11.83 -24.88
CA GLN A 186 -15.81 -12.57 -25.26
C GLN A 186 -16.36 -13.40 -24.08
N SER A 187 -15.49 -14.13 -23.39
CA SER A 187 -15.86 -14.91 -22.19
C SER A 187 -16.45 -14.01 -21.11
N MET A 188 -15.88 -12.83 -20.89
CA MET A 188 -16.41 -11.87 -19.91
C MET A 188 -17.81 -11.39 -20.31
N TYR A 189 -18.06 -11.11 -21.57
CA TYR A 189 -19.38 -10.72 -22.06
C TYR A 189 -20.42 -11.81 -21.78
N GLU A 190 -20.07 -13.05 -22.06
CA GLU A 190 -20.94 -14.22 -21.84
C GLU A 190 -21.26 -14.40 -20.34
N LYS A 191 -20.27 -14.22 -19.46
CA LYS A 191 -20.44 -14.36 -18.00
C LYS A 191 -21.43 -13.38 -17.40
N ILE A 192 -21.59 -12.19 -17.97
CA ILE A 192 -22.47 -11.14 -17.43
C ILE A 192 -23.63 -10.80 -18.36
N GLY A 193 -23.77 -11.55 -19.47
CA GLY A 193 -24.93 -11.41 -20.37
C GLY A 193 -24.91 -10.14 -21.22
N VAL A 194 -23.74 -9.59 -21.56
CA VAL A 194 -23.58 -8.43 -22.44
C VAL A 194 -22.92 -8.86 -23.76
N ASN A 195 -22.97 -8.00 -24.77
CA ASN A 195 -22.47 -8.33 -26.11
C ASN A 195 -21.45 -7.33 -26.66
N ASN A 196 -21.06 -6.33 -25.89
CA ASN A 196 -20.11 -5.30 -26.32
C ASN A 196 -19.37 -4.64 -25.15
N LYS A 197 -18.30 -3.89 -25.47
CA LYS A 197 -17.48 -3.17 -24.50
C LYS A 197 -18.30 -2.17 -23.66
N ARG A 198 -19.28 -1.51 -24.26
CA ARG A 198 -20.11 -0.53 -23.56
C ARG A 198 -20.92 -1.19 -22.45
N GLY A 199 -21.58 -2.32 -22.74
CA GLY A 199 -22.31 -3.09 -21.73
C GLY A 199 -21.43 -3.58 -20.58
N LEU A 200 -20.19 -4.01 -20.89
CA LEU A 200 -19.23 -4.37 -19.84
C LEU A 200 -18.87 -3.17 -18.95
N ILE A 201 -18.65 -2.00 -19.54
CA ILE A 201 -18.33 -0.77 -18.79
C ILE A 201 -19.52 -0.35 -17.93
N GLU A 202 -20.74 -0.36 -18.47
CA GLU A 202 -21.97 -0.07 -17.72
C GLU A 202 -22.15 -1.04 -16.55
N TYR A 203 -21.97 -2.35 -16.79
CA TYR A 203 -21.98 -3.35 -15.71
C TYR A 203 -20.96 -3.05 -14.62
N CYS A 204 -19.74 -2.66 -14.98
CA CYS A 204 -18.71 -2.32 -14.02
C CYS A 204 -19.05 -1.07 -13.19
N HIS A 205 -19.68 -0.07 -13.79
CA HIS A 205 -20.15 1.11 -13.09
C HIS A 205 -21.28 0.80 -12.12
N ASP A 206 -22.29 0.04 -12.56
CA ASP A 206 -23.48 -0.31 -11.77
C ASP A 206 -23.12 -1.17 -10.55
N ASN A 207 -22.05 -1.95 -10.66
CA ASN A 207 -21.54 -2.81 -9.59
C ASN A 207 -20.36 -2.19 -8.81
N ASN A 208 -20.04 -0.91 -9.02
CA ASN A 208 -18.92 -0.19 -8.37
C ASN A 208 -17.53 -0.86 -8.56
N ILE A 209 -17.33 -1.51 -9.70
CA ILE A 209 -16.10 -2.23 -10.04
C ILE A 209 -15.01 -1.29 -10.57
N ASN A 210 -15.36 -0.11 -11.04
CA ASN A 210 -14.48 0.87 -11.65
C ASN A 210 -13.33 1.35 -10.77
N ASN A 211 -13.39 1.06 -9.46
CA ASN A 211 -12.36 1.43 -8.48
C ASN A 211 -11.43 0.25 -8.14
N TYR A 212 -11.64 -0.92 -8.73
CA TYR A 212 -10.81 -2.09 -8.46
C TYR A 212 -9.48 -2.02 -9.21
N ILE A 213 -8.39 -2.23 -8.49
CA ILE A 213 -7.04 -2.35 -9.04
C ILE A 213 -6.58 -3.80 -8.87
N PRO A 214 -6.33 -4.53 -9.97
CA PRO A 214 -5.85 -5.91 -9.91
C PRO A 214 -4.49 -6.04 -9.24
N GLN A 215 -4.29 -7.13 -8.51
CA GLN A 215 -3.03 -7.42 -7.81
C GLN A 215 -1.83 -7.55 -8.76
N SER A 216 -2.05 -7.94 -10.03
CA SER A 216 -0.99 -8.04 -11.03
C SER A 216 -0.28 -6.72 -11.33
N PHE A 217 -0.88 -5.57 -10.98
CA PHE A 217 -0.25 -4.26 -11.09
C PHE A 217 0.81 -4.01 -10.01
N PHE A 218 0.71 -4.75 -8.92
CA PHE A 218 1.64 -4.70 -7.81
C PHE A 218 2.57 -5.91 -7.88
N LYS A 219 3.42 -5.96 -8.92
CA LYS A 219 4.29 -7.12 -9.20
C LYS A 219 5.33 -7.44 -8.13
N ARG A 220 5.54 -6.58 -7.17
CA ARG A 220 6.26 -6.75 -5.90
C ARG A 220 5.85 -5.59 -5.02
N CYS A 221 5.84 -5.78 -3.73
CA CYS A 221 5.63 -4.74 -2.75
C CYS A 221 6.40 -3.47 -3.13
N GLU A 222 5.68 -2.45 -3.49
CA GLU A 222 6.26 -1.16 -3.84
C GLU A 222 5.90 -0.19 -2.72
N SER A 223 6.92 0.34 -2.08
CA SER A 223 6.79 1.56 -1.31
C SER A 223 6.70 2.70 -2.32
N MET A 224 5.49 3.17 -2.57
CA MET A 224 5.26 4.31 -3.47
C MET A 224 5.13 5.59 -2.64
N PRO A 225 6.18 6.43 -2.56
CA PRO A 225 6.05 7.73 -1.94
C PRO A 225 5.01 8.53 -2.73
N LEU A 226 3.94 8.92 -2.07
CA LEU A 226 2.99 9.85 -2.65
C LEU A 226 3.71 11.19 -2.79
N SER A 227 3.89 11.68 -4.01
CA SER A 227 4.35 13.05 -4.22
C SER A 227 3.23 13.98 -3.78
N ASP A 228 3.48 14.80 -2.78
CA ASP A 228 2.68 15.99 -2.57
C ASP A 228 2.81 16.81 -3.86
N ASN A 229 1.72 16.94 -4.61
CA ASN A 229 1.67 17.90 -5.69
C ASN A 229 1.87 19.29 -5.06
N GLN A 230 3.02 19.89 -5.35
CA GLN A 230 3.23 21.31 -5.14
C GLN A 230 2.29 22.14 -6.02
#